data_ddc100cc45bbfb207df0d5ce3f5a90aa
#
_entry.id   ddc100cc45bbfb207df0d5ce3f5a90aa
#
_cell.length_a   1.000
_cell.length_b   1.000
_cell.length_c   1.000
_cell.angle_alpha   90.00
_cell.angle_beta   90.00
_cell.angle_gamma   90.00
#
_symmetry.space_group_name_H-M   'P 1'
#
loop_
_entity.id
_entity.type
_entity.pdbx_description
1 polymer ?
#
loop_
_entity_poly.entity_id
_entity_poly.type
_entity_poly.pdbx_seq_one_letter_code
_entity_poly.pdbx_strand_id
1 'polypeptide(L)'
;NGIRNSTVLTVPPTGSGAIVARVTSGIEPIFATSYKRRVKKNDGFGKTFDEYKVYHPIIKKLFGNDQNLPDYVISAHDIDPYSRVKMQGVIQKYIDSSISSTVNLREDITLETVADIYMTAYKTGLKGITVYREGSREGILITEKPEKDKKSKDKAAASQSDTGVNTVIEKRPRI
;
A
#
# COMPACT_ATOMS: atom_id res chain seq x y z
N ASN A 1 -3.75 -45.87 -0.09
CA ASN A 1 -2.74 -44.83 0.21
C ASN A 1 -3.22 -43.51 -0.32
N GLY A 2 -3.73 -42.62 0.54
CA GLY A 2 -4.20 -41.30 0.17
C GLY A 2 -3.04 -40.28 0.09
N ILE A 3 -3.20 -39.21 -0.66
CA ILE A 3 -2.30 -38.05 -0.68
C ILE A 3 -2.57 -37.23 0.58
N ARG A 4 -1.50 -36.91 1.33
CA ARG A 4 -1.57 -36.10 2.54
C ARG A 4 -1.27 -34.62 2.16
N ASN A 5 -2.23 -33.72 2.40
CA ASN A 5 -1.98 -32.30 2.27
C ASN A 5 -1.15 -31.80 3.46
N SER A 6 -0.10 -31.05 3.19
CA SER A 6 0.70 -30.40 4.23
C SER A 6 0.00 -29.19 4.84
N THR A 7 -0.82 -28.51 4.04
CA THR A 7 -1.63 -27.34 4.43
C THR A 7 -3.00 -27.43 3.76
N VAL A 8 -4.05 -26.95 4.43
CA VAL A 8 -5.42 -26.95 3.92
C VAL A 8 -6.05 -25.57 3.85
N LEU A 9 -5.55 -24.63 4.66
CA LEU A 9 -6.05 -23.24 4.70
C LEU A 9 -4.98 -22.24 4.29
N THR A 10 -5.36 -21.34 3.39
CA THR A 10 -4.49 -20.27 2.90
C THR A 10 -5.29 -18.99 2.67
N VAL A 11 -4.65 -17.83 2.77
CA VAL A 11 -5.16 -16.53 2.34
C VAL A 11 -4.22 -15.99 1.26
N PRO A 12 -4.43 -16.38 0.00
CA PRO A 12 -3.59 -15.95 -1.12
C PRO A 12 -3.96 -14.54 -1.60
N PRO A 13 -3.11 -13.89 -2.43
CA PRO A 13 -3.46 -12.67 -3.14
C PRO A 13 -4.43 -13.00 -4.28
N THR A 14 -5.72 -12.86 -4.05
CA THR A 14 -6.79 -13.20 -5.01
C THR A 14 -7.15 -12.03 -5.94
N GLY A 15 -6.15 -11.36 -6.54
CA GLY A 15 -6.32 -10.12 -7.27
C GLY A 15 -7.38 -10.18 -8.38
N SER A 16 -7.28 -11.12 -9.33
CA SER A 16 -8.25 -11.25 -10.43
C SER A 16 -9.64 -11.66 -9.93
N GLY A 17 -9.70 -12.59 -8.97
CA GLY A 17 -10.97 -13.02 -8.37
C GLY A 17 -11.68 -11.88 -7.64
N ALA A 18 -10.92 -11.08 -6.89
CA ALA A 18 -11.44 -9.91 -6.19
C ALA A 18 -11.99 -8.83 -7.15
N ILE A 19 -11.31 -8.58 -8.27
CA ILE A 19 -11.77 -7.65 -9.30
C ILE A 19 -13.12 -8.11 -9.89
N VAL A 20 -13.24 -9.40 -10.23
CA VAL A 20 -14.47 -9.97 -10.76
C VAL A 20 -15.59 -9.89 -9.73
N ALA A 21 -15.30 -10.22 -8.47
CA ALA A 21 -16.26 -10.15 -7.36
C ALA A 21 -16.54 -8.71 -6.88
N ARG A 22 -15.76 -7.72 -7.34
CA ARG A 22 -15.83 -6.30 -6.94
C ARG A 22 -15.63 -6.09 -5.44
N VAL A 23 -14.72 -6.85 -4.85
CA VAL A 23 -14.32 -6.77 -3.43
C VAL A 23 -12.81 -6.59 -3.31
N THR A 24 -12.30 -6.44 -2.09
CA THR A 24 -10.85 -6.40 -1.82
C THR A 24 -10.25 -7.81 -1.83
N SER A 25 -8.93 -7.89 -2.08
CA SER A 25 -8.18 -9.15 -2.08
C SER A 25 -7.88 -9.61 -0.67
N GLY A 26 -8.17 -10.89 -0.37
CA GLY A 26 -7.83 -11.51 0.91
C GLY A 26 -8.34 -10.70 2.10
N ILE A 27 -7.44 -10.34 3.01
CA ILE A 27 -7.74 -9.51 4.20
C ILE A 27 -7.32 -8.04 4.02
N GLU A 28 -6.99 -7.62 2.80
CA GLU A 28 -6.50 -6.27 2.56
C GLU A 28 -7.65 -5.25 2.46
N PRO A 29 -7.48 -4.03 3.01
CA PRO A 29 -8.40 -2.92 2.77
C PRO A 29 -8.27 -2.41 1.34
N ILE A 30 -9.17 -1.53 0.92
CA ILE A 30 -8.98 -0.79 -0.33
C ILE A 30 -7.70 0.05 -0.23
N PHE A 31 -6.88 0.02 -1.27
CA PHE A 31 -5.64 0.81 -1.31
C PHE A 31 -5.93 2.31 -1.33
N ALA A 32 -6.87 2.73 -2.19
CA ALA A 32 -7.34 4.10 -2.29
C ALA A 32 -8.79 4.11 -2.80
N THR A 33 -9.55 5.15 -2.46
CA THR A 33 -10.93 5.36 -2.94
C THR A 33 -10.98 5.66 -4.42
N SER A 34 -9.95 6.32 -4.94
CA SER A 34 -9.68 6.55 -6.36
C SER A 34 -8.18 6.63 -6.64
N TYR A 35 -7.80 6.45 -7.89
CA TYR A 35 -6.41 6.60 -8.34
C TYR A 35 -6.37 7.09 -9.79
N LYS A 36 -5.27 7.72 -10.19
CA LYS A 36 -4.98 8.07 -11.58
C LYS A 36 -4.26 6.92 -12.26
N ARG A 37 -4.79 6.48 -13.38
CA ARG A 37 -4.18 5.48 -14.25
C ARG A 37 -3.60 6.17 -15.47
N ARG A 38 -2.29 5.96 -15.71
CA ARG A 38 -1.61 6.40 -16.94
C ARG A 38 -1.64 5.30 -17.98
N VAL A 39 -2.14 5.62 -19.16
CA VAL A 39 -2.12 4.73 -20.33
C VAL A 39 -1.22 5.35 -21.39
N LYS A 40 -0.21 4.59 -21.84
CA LYS A 40 0.65 5.02 -22.95
C LYS A 40 -0.17 5.12 -24.22
N LYS A 41 -0.09 6.28 -24.88
CA LYS A 41 -0.59 6.49 -26.23
C LYS A 41 0.58 6.49 -27.20
N ASN A 42 0.47 5.71 -28.27
CA ASN A 42 1.54 5.59 -29.27
C ASN A 42 1.16 6.47 -30.47
N ASP A 43 1.39 7.77 -30.36
CA ASP A 43 0.97 8.75 -31.37
C ASP A 43 2.05 9.04 -32.43
N GLY A 44 3.03 8.14 -32.64
CA GLY A 44 4.06 8.29 -33.67
C GLY A 44 5.07 9.44 -33.50
N PHE A 45 4.77 10.44 -32.68
CA PHE A 45 5.58 11.64 -32.45
C PHE A 45 6.12 11.82 -31.02
N GLY A 46 5.92 10.87 -30.13
CA GLY A 46 6.40 10.94 -28.76
C GLY A 46 5.63 10.03 -27.81
N LYS A 47 6.14 9.87 -26.57
CA LYS A 47 5.47 9.11 -25.52
C LYS A 47 4.47 10.04 -24.81
N THR A 48 3.25 10.13 -25.33
CA THR A 48 2.15 10.79 -24.64
C THR A 48 1.42 9.82 -23.73
N PHE A 49 0.92 10.31 -22.60
CA PHE A 49 0.15 9.52 -21.64
C PHE A 49 -1.22 10.16 -21.45
N ASP A 50 -2.27 9.37 -21.55
CA ASP A 50 -3.61 9.76 -21.10
C ASP A 50 -3.75 9.38 -19.63
N GLU A 51 -4.27 10.29 -18.80
CA GLU A 51 -4.56 10.07 -17.39
C GLU A 51 -6.06 9.94 -17.17
N TYR A 52 -6.47 8.85 -16.55
CA TYR A 52 -7.86 8.59 -16.21
C TYR A 52 -8.00 8.44 -14.70
N LYS A 53 -8.96 9.15 -14.10
CA LYS A 53 -9.35 8.93 -12.70
C LYS A 53 -10.25 7.70 -12.62
N VAL A 54 -9.82 6.70 -11.87
CA VAL A 54 -10.53 5.44 -11.67
C VAL A 54 -10.98 5.38 -10.22
N TYR A 55 -12.29 5.19 -10.02
CA TYR A 55 -12.88 5.04 -8.69
C TYR A 55 -13.02 3.57 -8.31
N HIS A 56 -12.88 3.26 -7.03
CA HIS A 56 -13.24 1.95 -6.55
C HIS A 56 -14.74 1.67 -6.85
N PRO A 57 -15.10 0.48 -7.37
CA PRO A 57 -16.47 0.20 -7.85
C PRO A 57 -17.56 0.48 -6.81
N ILE A 58 -17.32 0.14 -5.53
CA ILE A 58 -18.25 0.40 -4.43
C ILE A 58 -18.38 1.89 -4.16
N ILE A 59 -17.27 2.63 -4.14
CA ILE A 59 -17.28 4.10 -3.95
C ILE A 59 -18.10 4.76 -5.06
N LYS A 60 -17.84 4.37 -6.32
CA LYS A 60 -18.60 4.89 -7.45
C LYS A 60 -20.09 4.57 -7.36
N LYS A 61 -20.44 3.36 -6.92
CA LYS A 61 -21.84 2.91 -6.80
C LYS A 61 -22.60 3.61 -5.69
N LEU A 62 -21.97 3.81 -4.51
CA LEU A 62 -22.66 4.34 -3.33
C LEU A 62 -22.60 5.86 -3.23
N PHE A 63 -21.49 6.47 -3.67
CA PHE A 63 -21.22 7.90 -3.46
C PHE A 63 -21.04 8.68 -4.78
N GLY A 64 -20.93 8.01 -5.94
CA GLY A 64 -20.71 8.62 -7.25
C GLY A 64 -19.27 9.10 -7.49
N ASN A 65 -18.65 9.69 -6.49
CA ASN A 65 -17.27 10.18 -6.49
C ASN A 65 -16.62 10.01 -5.11
N ASP A 66 -15.40 10.52 -4.94
CA ASP A 66 -14.63 10.47 -3.70
C ASP A 66 -14.63 11.79 -2.91
N GLN A 67 -15.51 12.72 -3.25
CA GLN A 67 -15.70 13.97 -2.53
C GLN A 67 -16.72 13.76 -1.40
N ASN A 68 -16.41 14.29 -0.20
CA ASN A 68 -17.29 14.22 0.95
C ASN A 68 -17.70 12.79 1.38
N LEU A 69 -16.72 11.88 1.38
CA LEU A 69 -16.95 10.53 1.88
C LEU A 69 -17.17 10.56 3.39
N PRO A 70 -18.09 9.71 3.93
CA PRO A 70 -18.25 9.55 5.37
C PRO A 70 -16.98 9.06 6.06
N ASP A 71 -16.78 9.41 7.33
CA ASP A 71 -15.58 9.07 8.12
C ASP A 71 -15.34 7.56 8.28
N TYR A 72 -16.36 6.73 8.09
CA TYR A 72 -16.23 5.27 8.12
C TYR A 72 -15.64 4.68 6.83
N VAL A 73 -15.50 5.49 5.78
CA VAL A 73 -14.85 5.08 4.51
C VAL A 73 -13.37 5.33 4.64
N ILE A 74 -12.64 4.30 5.00
CA ILE A 74 -11.19 4.35 5.24
C ILE A 74 -10.44 3.56 4.16
N SER A 75 -9.22 3.99 3.86
CA SER A 75 -8.28 3.35 2.94
C SER A 75 -7.13 2.67 3.70
N ALA A 76 -6.26 1.99 2.96
CA ALA A 76 -5.09 1.34 3.55
C ALA A 76 -4.14 2.29 4.30
N HIS A 77 -4.10 3.57 3.91
CA HIS A 77 -3.25 4.59 4.53
C HIS A 77 -3.83 5.20 5.80
N ASP A 78 -5.14 5.00 6.05
CA ASP A 78 -5.83 5.53 7.22
C ASP A 78 -5.79 4.54 8.40
N ILE A 79 -5.41 3.28 8.14
CA ILE A 79 -5.36 2.23 9.17
C ILE A 79 -4.02 2.25 9.87
N ASP A 80 -4.06 2.26 11.22
CA ASP A 80 -2.86 2.10 12.03
C ASP A 80 -2.11 0.79 11.69
N PRO A 81 -0.82 0.86 11.30
CA PRO A 81 -0.04 -0.30 10.87
C PRO A 81 0.07 -1.38 11.95
N TYR A 82 0.13 -1.02 13.22
CA TYR A 82 0.21 -1.99 14.31
C TYR A 82 -1.10 -2.76 14.51
N SER A 83 -2.22 -2.07 14.39
CA SER A 83 -3.56 -2.69 14.43
C SER A 83 -3.75 -3.65 13.26
N ARG A 84 -3.24 -3.28 12.08
CA ARG A 84 -3.23 -4.12 10.89
C ARG A 84 -2.47 -5.43 11.13
N VAL A 85 -1.26 -5.35 11.68
CA VAL A 85 -0.41 -6.51 12.01
C VAL A 85 -1.05 -7.40 13.08
N LYS A 86 -1.62 -6.79 14.13
CA LYS A 86 -2.31 -7.53 15.20
C LYS A 86 -3.52 -8.30 14.65
N MET A 87 -4.33 -7.68 13.80
CA MET A 87 -5.46 -8.33 13.13
C MET A 87 -4.99 -9.55 12.33
N GLN A 88 -3.95 -9.38 11.51
CA GLN A 88 -3.36 -10.49 10.76
C GLN A 88 -2.87 -11.62 11.69
N GLY A 89 -2.27 -11.29 12.85
CA GLY A 89 -1.82 -12.24 13.86
C GLY A 89 -2.96 -13.08 14.44
N VAL A 90 -4.12 -12.46 14.66
CA VAL A 90 -5.32 -13.20 15.10
C VAL A 90 -5.77 -14.20 14.05
N ILE A 91 -5.82 -13.80 12.79
CA ILE A 91 -6.23 -14.66 11.67
C ILE A 91 -5.21 -15.77 11.44
N GLN A 92 -3.89 -15.49 11.57
CA GLN A 92 -2.82 -16.44 11.33
C GLN A 92 -2.90 -17.69 12.23
N LYS A 93 -3.51 -17.57 13.41
CA LYS A 93 -3.71 -18.73 14.32
C LYS A 93 -4.58 -19.82 13.71
N TYR A 94 -5.41 -19.49 12.73
CA TYR A 94 -6.38 -20.38 12.08
C TYR A 94 -6.01 -20.71 10.62
N ILE A 95 -4.88 -20.17 10.12
CA ILE A 95 -4.44 -20.35 8.74
C ILE A 95 -3.11 -21.11 8.74
N ASP A 96 -3.05 -22.21 7.99
CA ASP A 96 -1.88 -23.08 7.91
C ASP A 96 -0.72 -22.42 7.17
N SER A 97 -1.02 -21.76 6.04
CA SER A 97 -0.03 -21.07 5.22
C SER A 97 0.20 -19.64 5.69
N SER A 98 1.27 -19.00 5.20
CA SER A 98 1.47 -17.57 5.36
C SER A 98 0.32 -16.79 4.71
N ILE A 99 -0.14 -15.73 5.37
CA ILE A 99 -1.17 -14.84 4.86
C ILE A 99 -0.54 -13.79 3.95
N SER A 100 -1.10 -13.61 2.75
CA SER A 100 -0.74 -12.49 1.88
C SER A 100 -1.40 -11.22 2.41
N SER A 101 -0.59 -10.31 2.92
CA SER A 101 -1.03 -9.02 3.43
C SER A 101 0.09 -8.00 3.35
N THR A 102 -0.25 -6.79 2.90
CA THR A 102 0.68 -5.67 2.79
C THR A 102 0.31 -4.57 3.77
N VAL A 103 1.27 -4.15 4.57
CA VAL A 103 1.16 -2.95 5.39
C VAL A 103 1.62 -1.76 4.56
N ASN A 104 0.70 -0.86 4.24
CA ASN A 104 0.97 0.34 3.46
C ASN A 104 1.37 1.47 4.40
N LEU A 105 2.55 2.02 4.17
CA LEU A 105 3.15 3.07 4.98
C LEU A 105 3.30 4.36 4.18
N ARG A 106 3.20 5.48 4.86
CA ARG A 106 3.42 6.81 4.28
C ARG A 106 4.89 6.99 3.91
N GLU A 107 5.17 7.96 3.03
CA GLU A 107 6.51 8.30 2.56
C GLU A 107 7.44 8.76 3.70
N ASP A 108 6.88 9.44 4.72
CA ASP A 108 7.58 10.05 5.85
C ASP A 108 7.88 9.09 7.02
N ILE A 109 7.56 7.80 6.86
CA ILE A 109 7.75 6.79 7.92
C ILE A 109 9.24 6.56 8.20
N THR A 110 9.60 6.43 9.48
CA THR A 110 10.98 6.21 9.91
C THR A 110 11.40 4.74 9.80
N LEU A 111 12.71 4.50 9.74
CA LEU A 111 13.26 3.15 9.70
C LEU A 111 12.95 2.38 10.99
N GLU A 112 12.97 3.06 12.13
CA GLU A 112 12.63 2.49 13.44
C GLU A 112 11.20 1.97 13.44
N THR A 113 10.23 2.74 12.91
CA THR A 113 8.84 2.29 12.81
C THR A 113 8.70 1.05 11.92
N VAL A 114 9.45 0.97 10.82
CA VAL A 114 9.46 -0.22 9.98
C VAL A 114 10.01 -1.42 10.74
N ALA A 115 11.10 -1.25 11.49
CA ALA A 115 11.69 -2.30 12.33
C ALA A 115 10.69 -2.78 13.40
N ASP A 116 9.99 -1.86 14.06
CA ASP A 116 8.98 -2.17 15.06
C ASP A 116 7.78 -2.93 14.48
N ILE A 117 7.37 -2.62 13.25
CA ILE A 117 6.32 -3.35 12.54
C ILE A 117 6.75 -4.81 12.32
N TYR A 118 7.98 -5.06 11.85
CA TYR A 118 8.50 -6.42 11.69
C TYR A 118 8.62 -7.14 13.04
N MET A 119 9.08 -6.47 14.08
CA MET A 119 9.16 -7.05 15.42
C MET A 119 7.78 -7.36 15.99
N THR A 120 6.78 -6.51 15.75
CA THR A 120 5.39 -6.75 16.14
C THR A 120 4.82 -7.95 15.39
N ALA A 121 5.10 -8.08 14.09
CA ALA A 121 4.71 -9.22 13.28
C ALA A 121 5.29 -10.53 13.83
N TYR A 122 6.58 -10.55 14.16
CA TYR A 122 7.24 -11.68 14.77
C TYR A 122 6.62 -12.06 16.13
N LYS A 123 6.44 -11.10 17.02
CA LYS A 123 5.85 -11.30 18.36
C LYS A 123 4.39 -11.79 18.32
N THR A 124 3.63 -11.42 17.28
CA THR A 124 2.24 -11.86 17.08
C THR A 124 2.12 -13.20 16.36
N GLY A 125 3.27 -13.84 16.01
CA GLY A 125 3.30 -15.16 15.41
C GLY A 125 2.95 -15.21 13.93
N LEU A 126 3.17 -14.12 13.20
CA LEU A 126 2.99 -14.10 11.76
C LEU A 126 4.04 -14.97 11.06
N LYS A 127 3.61 -15.69 10.02
CA LYS A 127 4.49 -16.48 9.14
C LYS A 127 5.09 -15.67 8.01
N GLY A 128 4.54 -14.49 7.72
CA GLY A 128 5.03 -13.57 6.72
C GLY A 128 4.33 -12.23 6.78
N ILE A 129 5.00 -11.19 6.31
CA ILE A 129 4.50 -9.83 6.21
C ILE A 129 5.17 -9.12 5.04
N THR A 130 4.43 -8.26 4.36
CA THR A 130 4.96 -7.35 3.35
C THR A 130 4.75 -5.92 3.82
N VAL A 131 5.78 -5.09 3.64
CA VAL A 131 5.72 -3.66 3.91
C VAL A 131 5.92 -2.91 2.60
N TYR A 132 5.06 -1.96 2.32
CA TYR A 132 5.17 -1.04 1.21
C TYR A 132 5.21 0.40 1.73
N ARG A 133 6.28 1.14 1.41
CA ARG A 133 6.38 2.57 1.68
C ARG A 133 6.01 3.36 0.43
N GLU A 134 5.11 4.33 0.57
CA GLU A 134 4.73 5.24 -0.52
C GLU A 134 5.98 5.93 -1.09
N GLY A 135 6.05 6.09 -2.42
CA GLY A 135 7.19 6.68 -3.10
C GLY A 135 8.43 5.79 -3.26
N SER A 136 8.44 4.56 -2.70
CA SER A 136 9.60 3.64 -2.82
C SER A 136 9.77 3.05 -4.23
N ARG A 137 8.73 3.09 -5.06
CA ARG A 137 8.76 2.68 -6.46
C ARG A 137 8.01 3.68 -7.31
N GLU A 138 8.52 3.96 -8.50
CA GLU A 138 7.76 4.68 -9.53
C GLU A 138 6.60 3.80 -9.99
N GLY A 139 5.40 4.14 -9.52
CA GLY A 139 4.18 3.37 -9.77
C GLY A 139 3.44 3.85 -11.02
N ILE A 140 2.70 2.93 -11.64
CA ILE A 140 1.71 3.23 -12.69
C ILE A 140 0.45 3.89 -12.07
N LEU A 141 0.27 3.71 -10.76
CA LEU A 141 -0.85 4.25 -9.98
C LEU A 141 -0.37 5.45 -9.17
N ILE A 142 -0.99 6.59 -9.36
CA ILE A 142 -0.71 7.81 -8.60
C ILE A 142 -1.93 8.09 -7.73
N THR A 143 -1.74 8.03 -6.41
CA THR A 143 -2.75 8.44 -5.44
C THR A 143 -2.73 9.97 -5.32
N GLU A 144 -3.88 10.62 -5.45
CA GLU A 144 -3.99 12.06 -5.18
C GLU A 144 -3.89 12.29 -3.67
N LYS A 145 -2.87 13.05 -3.24
CA LYS A 145 -2.78 13.49 -1.84
C LYS A 145 -3.90 14.49 -1.57
N PRO A 146 -4.68 14.35 -0.48
CA PRO A 146 -5.66 15.35 -0.11
C PRO A 146 -4.97 16.71 0.13
N GLU A 147 -5.58 17.80 -0.31
CA GLU A 147 -5.00 19.17 -0.26
C GLU A 147 -4.64 19.66 1.16
N LYS A 148 -5.13 19.00 2.21
CA LYS A 148 -4.82 19.36 3.60
C LYS A 148 -3.33 19.23 3.96
N ASP A 149 -2.58 18.35 3.26
CA ASP A 149 -1.15 18.14 3.55
C ASP A 149 -0.21 19.15 2.87
N LYS A 150 -0.71 19.99 1.95
CA LYS A 150 0.11 21.00 1.27
C LYS A 150 0.44 22.22 2.17
N LYS A 151 -0.47 22.59 3.09
CA LYS A 151 -0.27 23.76 3.97
C LYS A 151 0.74 23.56 5.11
N SER A 152 1.09 22.32 5.45
CA SER A 152 2.07 22.05 6.51
C SER A 152 3.52 22.03 6.02
N LYS A 153 3.77 21.80 4.72
CA LYS A 153 5.13 21.76 4.17
C LYS A 153 5.73 23.16 3.93
N ASP A 154 4.90 24.17 3.63
CA ASP A 154 5.41 25.54 3.37
C ASP A 154 5.85 26.29 4.63
N LYS A 155 5.51 25.78 5.82
CA LYS A 155 5.99 26.36 7.10
C LYS A 155 7.26 25.71 7.65
N ALA A 156 7.63 24.51 7.19
CA ALA A 156 8.82 23.80 7.66
C ALA A 156 10.09 24.08 6.82
N ALA A 157 9.95 24.68 5.64
CA ALA A 157 11.06 24.98 4.74
C ALA A 157 11.84 26.27 5.05
N ALA A 158 11.41 27.05 6.06
CA ALA A 158 12.00 28.35 6.37
C ALA A 158 13.05 28.34 7.50
N SER A 159 13.42 27.17 8.06
CA SER A 159 14.45 27.10 9.11
C SER A 159 15.22 25.79 9.06
N GLN A 160 16.19 25.68 8.16
CA GLN A 160 17.40 24.88 8.38
C GLN A 160 18.45 25.27 7.33
N SER A 161 19.44 26.03 7.79
CA SER A 161 20.69 26.30 7.10
C SER A 161 21.63 25.10 7.25
N ASP A 162 22.11 24.63 6.13
CA ASP A 162 23.46 24.17 5.80
C ASP A 162 24.33 23.51 6.90
N THR A 163 24.51 22.18 6.82
CA THR A 163 25.79 21.53 7.12
C THR A 163 25.94 20.32 6.20
N GLY A 164 26.84 20.47 5.22
CA GLY A 164 27.18 19.45 4.25
C GLY A 164 27.92 18.26 4.85
N VAL A 165 27.46 17.06 4.54
CA VAL A 165 28.29 15.85 4.49
C VAL A 165 27.93 15.10 3.19
N ASN A 166 28.82 15.20 2.22
CA ASN A 166 28.82 14.39 1.00
C ASN A 166 29.20 12.96 1.35
N THR A 167 28.20 12.05 1.35
CA THR A 167 28.48 10.61 1.35
C THR A 167 28.33 10.09 -0.09
N VAL A 168 29.45 9.78 -0.72
CA VAL A 168 29.51 9.11 -2.03
C VAL A 168 29.06 7.67 -1.83
N ILE A 169 27.91 7.30 -2.40
CA ILE A 169 27.45 5.91 -2.45
C ILE A 169 28.05 5.28 -3.72
N GLU A 170 29.06 4.43 -3.57
CA GLU A 170 29.59 3.60 -4.65
C GLU A 170 28.54 2.62 -5.16
N LYS A 171 28.29 2.65 -6.47
CA LYS A 171 27.42 1.69 -7.15
C LYS A 171 28.11 0.32 -7.21
N ARG A 172 27.52 -0.70 -6.61
CA ARG A 172 27.98 -2.09 -6.78
C ARG A 172 27.77 -2.56 -8.23
N PRO A 173 28.74 -3.23 -8.85
CA PRO A 173 28.56 -3.82 -10.17
C PRO A 173 27.54 -4.96 -10.14
N ARG A 174 26.75 -5.09 -11.21
CA ARG A 174 25.83 -6.22 -11.41
C ARG A 174 26.66 -7.44 -11.84
N ILE A 175 26.47 -8.55 -11.18
CA ILE A 175 26.86 -9.88 -11.62
C ILE A 175 25.74 -10.45 -12.48
#